data_92add85b4c3e4256914a9d677b5b44d4
#
_entry.id   92add85b4c3e4256914a9d677b5b44d4
#
_cell.length_a   1.000
_cell.length_b   1.000
_cell.length_c   1.000
_cell.angle_alpha   90.00
_cell.angle_beta   90.00
_cell.angle_gamma   90.00
#
_symmetry.space_group_name_H-M   'P 1'
#
loop_
_entity.id
_entity.type
_entity.pdbx_description
1 polymer ?
#
loop_
_entity_poly.entity_id
_entity_poly.type
_entity_poly.pdbx_seq_one_letter_code
_entity_poly.pdbx_strand_id
1 'polypeptide(L)'
;MTKEILLIDDDADELEVFTEALRSVDKNIQCSHAKDLNEALDFLNHNSPAYIFIDYNMPTMNGLDCVSEIKKMEKLENTKIILYSNYISEEMSQKAISLGAYKCVKKPSMINVLIKNLKEILNH
;
A
#
# COMPACT_ATOMS: atom_id res chain seq x y z
N MET A 1 12.66 7.23 14.45
CA MET A 1 12.94 6.64 13.12
C MET A 1 11.86 7.04 12.13
N THR A 2 12.28 7.39 10.94
CA THR A 2 11.36 7.76 9.86
C THR A 2 10.78 6.48 9.24
N LYS A 3 9.46 6.41 9.14
CA LYS A 3 8.80 5.29 8.45
C LYS A 3 8.83 5.54 6.94
N GLU A 4 9.13 4.50 6.18
CA GLU A 4 9.03 4.55 4.74
C GLU A 4 7.81 3.76 4.28
N ILE A 5 7.09 4.34 3.34
CA ILE A 5 5.89 3.73 2.75
C ILE A 5 6.05 3.76 1.24
N LEU A 6 5.71 2.67 0.60
CA LEU A 6 5.58 2.60 -0.85
C LEU A 6 4.11 2.49 -1.21
N LEU A 7 3.64 3.37 -2.09
CA LEU A 7 2.30 3.29 -2.67
C LEU A 7 2.41 2.82 -4.11
N ILE A 8 1.75 1.71 -4.43
CA ILE A 8 1.69 1.18 -5.79
C ILE A 8 0.30 1.48 -6.34
N ASP A 9 0.22 2.47 -7.22
CA ASP A 9 -1.04 2.98 -7.76
C ASP A 9 -0.73 3.72 -9.06
N ASP A 10 -1.53 3.51 -10.09
CA ASP A 10 -1.33 4.17 -11.39
C ASP A 10 -2.00 5.54 -11.48
N ASP A 11 -2.73 5.97 -10.47
CA ASP A 11 -3.49 7.21 -10.45
C ASP A 11 -2.74 8.31 -9.69
N ALA A 12 -2.27 9.33 -10.42
CA ALA A 12 -1.52 10.44 -9.83
C ALA A 12 -2.36 11.25 -8.83
N ASP A 13 -3.67 11.37 -9.06
CA ASP A 13 -4.56 12.09 -8.15
C ASP A 13 -4.70 11.36 -6.83
N GLU A 14 -4.79 10.05 -6.86
CA GLU A 14 -4.83 9.25 -5.62
C GLU A 14 -3.52 9.35 -4.85
N LEU A 15 -2.39 9.39 -5.54
CA LEU A 15 -1.10 9.60 -4.90
C LEU A 15 -1.07 10.92 -4.14
N GLU A 16 -1.57 11.99 -4.77
CA GLU A 16 -1.58 13.32 -4.15
C GLU A 16 -2.41 13.34 -2.87
N VAL A 17 -3.63 12.77 -2.92
CA VAL A 17 -4.52 12.70 -1.77
C VAL A 17 -3.89 11.85 -0.66
N PHE A 18 -3.33 10.72 -1.01
CA PHE A 18 -2.69 9.81 -0.05
C PHE A 18 -1.51 10.48 0.64
N THR A 19 -0.65 11.16 -0.13
CA THR A 19 0.51 11.86 0.41
C THR A 19 0.09 12.97 1.36
N GLU A 20 -0.95 13.74 1.01
CA GLU A 20 -1.48 14.78 1.87
C GLU A 20 -2.01 14.21 3.17
N ALA A 21 -2.73 13.09 3.10
CA ALA A 21 -3.24 12.42 4.30
C ALA A 21 -2.09 11.95 5.20
N LEU A 22 -1.03 11.40 4.62
CA LEU A 22 0.13 10.97 5.40
C LEU A 22 0.81 12.13 6.12
N ARG A 23 0.93 13.29 5.48
CA ARG A 23 1.50 14.48 6.12
C ARG A 23 0.69 14.91 7.34
N SER A 24 -0.63 14.72 7.27
CA SER A 24 -1.51 15.02 8.40
C SER A 24 -1.33 14.05 9.55
N VAL A 25 -0.87 12.83 9.27
CA VAL A 25 -0.55 11.84 10.32
C VAL A 25 0.81 12.14 10.93
N ASP A 26 1.82 12.29 10.08
CA ASP A 26 3.20 12.55 10.52
C ASP A 26 3.99 13.08 9.33
N LYS A 27 4.43 14.34 9.42
CA LYS A 27 5.18 14.98 8.34
C LYS A 27 6.53 14.32 8.05
N ASN A 28 7.01 13.48 8.94
CA ASN A 28 8.30 12.80 8.78
C ASN A 28 8.19 11.46 8.06
N ILE A 29 6.98 11.01 7.75
CA ILE A 29 6.79 9.78 6.97
C ILE A 29 7.19 10.05 5.53
N GLN A 30 8.03 9.17 4.98
CA GLN A 30 8.45 9.25 3.58
C GLN A 30 7.59 8.29 2.76
N CYS A 31 6.98 8.82 1.70
CA CYS A 31 6.14 8.03 0.80
C CYS A 31 6.77 8.05 -0.60
N SER A 32 7.08 6.87 -1.11
CA SER A 32 7.52 6.68 -2.48
C SER A 32 6.36 6.11 -3.29
N HIS A 33 6.39 6.32 -4.58
CA HIS A 33 5.31 5.93 -5.48
C HIS A 33 5.84 5.09 -6.64
N ALA A 34 5.12 4.02 -6.94
CA ALA A 34 5.33 3.21 -8.13
C ALA A 34 4.01 3.10 -8.88
N LYS A 35 4.04 3.30 -10.19
CA LYS A 35 2.81 3.26 -10.99
C LYS A 35 2.41 1.84 -11.39
N ASP A 36 3.33 0.89 -11.27
CA ASP A 36 3.09 -0.51 -11.62
C ASP A 36 4.05 -1.41 -10.85
N LEU A 37 3.91 -2.72 -11.04
CA LEU A 37 4.74 -3.70 -10.36
C LEU A 37 6.22 -3.57 -10.76
N ASN A 38 6.51 -3.28 -12.03
CA ASN A 38 7.91 -3.16 -12.48
C ASN A 38 8.63 -2.04 -11.75
N GLU A 39 8.01 -0.87 -11.65
CA GLU A 39 8.58 0.25 -10.88
C GLU A 39 8.72 -0.12 -9.40
N ALA A 40 7.73 -0.82 -8.86
CA ALA A 40 7.78 -1.24 -7.46
C ALA A 40 8.96 -2.19 -7.21
N LEU A 41 9.16 -3.17 -8.08
CA LEU A 41 10.26 -4.12 -7.92
C LEU A 41 11.62 -3.44 -8.04
N ASP A 42 11.77 -2.47 -8.96
CA ASP A 42 12.99 -1.69 -9.07
C ASP A 42 13.29 -0.94 -7.77
N PHE A 43 12.28 -0.29 -7.20
CA PHE A 43 12.42 0.40 -5.93
C PHE A 43 12.79 -0.57 -4.81
N LEU A 44 12.12 -1.72 -4.75
CA LEU A 44 12.30 -2.70 -3.69
C LEU A 44 13.64 -3.44 -3.77
N ASN A 45 14.30 -3.42 -4.91
CA ASN A 45 15.65 -3.97 -5.02
C ASN A 45 16.65 -3.22 -4.14
N HIS A 46 16.38 -1.95 -3.85
CA HIS A 46 17.29 -1.09 -3.10
C HIS A 46 16.70 -0.56 -1.80
N ASN A 47 15.43 -0.86 -1.50
CA ASN A 47 14.72 -0.29 -0.36
C ASN A 47 13.85 -1.35 0.30
N SER A 48 13.65 -1.21 1.62
CA SER A 48 12.77 -2.09 2.39
C SER A 48 11.82 -1.23 3.22
N PRO A 49 10.72 -0.75 2.61
CA PRO A 49 9.77 0.10 3.33
C PRO A 49 9.07 -0.70 4.43
N ALA A 50 8.59 0.00 5.47
CA ALA A 50 7.84 -0.64 6.54
C ALA A 50 6.46 -1.08 6.08
N TYR A 51 5.87 -0.34 5.14
CA TYR A 51 4.52 -0.60 4.62
C TYR A 51 4.50 -0.44 3.12
N ILE A 52 3.71 -1.30 2.46
CA ILE A 52 3.43 -1.19 1.03
C ILE A 52 1.91 -1.18 0.87
N PHE A 53 1.37 -0.11 0.27
CA PHE A 53 -0.04 -0.03 -0.08
C PHE A 53 -0.18 -0.32 -1.57
N ILE A 54 -1.05 -1.26 -1.92
CA ILE A 54 -1.22 -1.71 -3.30
C ILE A 54 -2.66 -1.48 -3.74
N ASP A 55 -2.84 -0.69 -4.80
CA ASP A 55 -4.14 -0.56 -5.44
C ASP A 55 -4.52 -1.88 -6.09
N TYR A 56 -5.73 -2.36 -5.83
CA TYR A 56 -6.22 -3.60 -6.40
C TYR A 56 -6.42 -3.50 -7.92
N ASN A 57 -6.94 -2.35 -8.38
CA ASN A 57 -7.31 -2.16 -9.78
C ASN A 57 -6.23 -1.43 -10.56
N MET A 58 -5.29 -2.17 -11.14
CA MET A 58 -4.27 -1.62 -12.03
C MET A 58 -4.43 -2.24 -13.42
N PRO A 59 -4.15 -1.47 -14.50
CA PRO A 59 -4.41 -1.93 -15.87
C PRO A 59 -3.66 -3.19 -16.28
N THR A 60 -2.44 -3.38 -15.78
CA THR A 60 -1.55 -4.46 -16.23
C THR A 60 -1.52 -5.66 -15.30
N MET A 61 -1.95 -5.48 -14.06
CA MET A 61 -1.90 -6.55 -13.06
C MET A 61 -2.80 -6.20 -11.88
N ASN A 62 -3.57 -7.17 -11.37
CA ASN A 62 -4.38 -6.89 -10.18
C ASN A 62 -3.53 -6.92 -8.90
N GLY A 63 -4.06 -6.32 -7.84
CA GLY A 63 -3.32 -6.18 -6.58
C GLY A 63 -2.96 -7.50 -5.92
N LEU A 64 -3.77 -8.56 -6.11
CA LEU A 64 -3.47 -9.87 -5.53
C LEU A 64 -2.20 -10.46 -6.13
N ASP A 65 -2.01 -10.31 -7.45
CA ASP A 65 -0.80 -10.77 -8.11
C ASP A 65 0.41 -9.99 -7.63
N CYS A 66 0.25 -8.68 -7.40
CA CYS A 66 1.31 -7.85 -6.84
C CYS A 66 1.72 -8.33 -5.44
N VAL A 67 0.75 -8.62 -4.57
CA VAL A 67 1.04 -9.15 -3.24
C VAL A 67 1.89 -10.42 -3.34
N SER A 68 1.46 -11.34 -4.20
CA SER A 68 2.15 -12.62 -4.40
C SER A 68 3.60 -12.42 -4.85
N GLU A 69 3.82 -11.56 -5.85
CA GLU A 69 5.16 -11.31 -6.38
C GLU A 69 6.08 -10.64 -5.35
N ILE A 70 5.56 -9.66 -4.62
CA ILE A 70 6.35 -8.93 -3.63
C ILE A 70 6.71 -9.84 -2.46
N LYS A 71 5.81 -10.72 -2.04
CA LYS A 71 6.07 -11.63 -0.92
C LYS A 71 7.11 -12.70 -1.23
N LYS A 72 7.49 -12.89 -2.48
CA LYS A 72 8.61 -13.77 -2.83
C LYS A 72 9.95 -13.17 -2.43
N MET A 73 10.04 -11.89 -2.13
CA MET A 73 11.28 -11.23 -1.73
C MET A 73 11.50 -11.41 -0.23
N GLU A 74 12.50 -12.20 0.14
CA GLU A 74 12.79 -12.53 1.55
C GLU A 74 13.08 -11.28 2.39
N LYS A 75 13.75 -10.28 1.81
CA LYS A 75 14.06 -9.05 2.56
C LYS A 75 12.83 -8.28 3.01
N LEU A 76 11.65 -8.61 2.46
CA LEU A 76 10.39 -7.94 2.77
C LEU A 76 9.49 -8.76 3.70
N GLU A 77 10.02 -9.81 4.35
CA GLU A 77 9.19 -10.66 5.20
C GLU A 77 8.50 -9.90 6.35
N ASN A 78 9.12 -8.82 6.83
CA ASN A 78 8.56 -8.00 7.90
C ASN A 78 7.81 -6.77 7.40
N THR A 79 7.77 -6.54 6.09
CA THR A 79 7.02 -5.43 5.49
C THR A 79 5.54 -5.76 5.52
N LYS A 80 4.73 -4.82 6.00
CA LYS A 80 3.28 -4.99 6.04
C LYS A 80 2.69 -4.51 4.72
N ILE A 81 2.03 -5.42 4.01
CA ILE A 81 1.40 -5.12 2.72
C ILE A 81 -0.09 -4.91 2.95
N ILE A 82 -0.60 -3.77 2.52
CA ILE A 82 -2.02 -3.41 2.64
C ILE A 82 -2.60 -3.35 1.23
N LEU A 83 -3.58 -4.20 0.96
CA LEU A 83 -4.33 -4.12 -0.29
C LEU A 83 -5.39 -3.04 -0.14
N TYR A 84 -5.48 -2.14 -1.12
CA TYR A 84 -6.24 -0.90 -1.03
C TYR A 84 -7.15 -0.80 -2.25
N SER A 85 -8.48 -0.80 -2.03
CA SER A 85 -9.43 -0.90 -3.13
C SER A 85 -10.74 -0.17 -2.81
N ASN A 86 -11.42 0.31 -3.86
CA ASN A 86 -12.75 0.90 -3.71
C ASN A 86 -13.80 -0.11 -3.27
N TYR A 87 -13.59 -1.39 -3.60
CA TYR A 87 -14.50 -2.47 -3.23
C TYR A 87 -13.72 -3.63 -2.66
N ILE A 88 -14.16 -4.13 -1.51
CA ILE A 88 -13.54 -5.28 -0.86
C ILE A 88 -14.63 -6.27 -0.48
N SER A 89 -14.54 -7.49 -1.02
CA SER A 89 -15.36 -8.61 -0.58
C SER A 89 -14.58 -9.41 0.47
N GLU A 90 -15.31 -10.20 1.25
CA GLU A 90 -14.68 -11.09 2.21
C GLU A 90 -13.78 -12.10 1.51
N GLU A 91 -14.21 -12.62 0.36
CA GLU A 91 -13.41 -13.56 -0.44
C GLU A 91 -12.10 -12.94 -0.88
N MET A 92 -12.13 -11.70 -1.38
CA MET A 92 -10.93 -10.98 -1.78
C MET A 92 -9.98 -10.76 -0.60
N SER A 93 -10.54 -10.37 0.55
CA SER A 93 -9.77 -10.13 1.76
C SER A 93 -9.08 -11.41 2.25
N GLN A 94 -9.80 -12.51 2.29
CA GLN A 94 -9.24 -13.79 2.71
C GLN A 94 -8.13 -14.24 1.77
N LYS A 95 -8.33 -14.07 0.46
CA LYS A 95 -7.33 -14.45 -0.52
C LYS A 95 -6.07 -13.60 -0.40
N ALA A 96 -6.23 -12.29 -0.21
CA ALA A 96 -5.10 -11.38 -0.04
C ALA A 96 -4.26 -11.78 1.19
N ILE A 97 -4.93 -12.05 2.31
CA ILE A 97 -4.24 -12.45 3.53
C ILE A 97 -3.54 -13.80 3.34
N SER A 98 -4.15 -14.74 2.63
CA SER A 98 -3.53 -16.04 2.35
C SER A 98 -2.27 -15.89 1.49
N LEU A 99 -2.20 -14.85 0.65
CA LEU A 99 -1.03 -14.57 -0.19
C LEU A 99 0.05 -13.77 0.55
N GLY A 100 -0.22 -13.32 1.77
CA GLY A 100 0.76 -12.63 2.59
C GLY A 100 0.46 -11.17 2.89
N ALA A 101 -0.71 -10.65 2.47
CA ALA A 101 -1.11 -9.30 2.85
C ALA A 101 -1.39 -9.22 4.34
N TYR A 102 -1.02 -8.10 4.94
CA TYR A 102 -1.31 -7.84 6.34
C TYR A 102 -2.78 -7.51 6.53
N LYS A 103 -3.37 -6.75 5.59
CA LYS A 103 -4.72 -6.23 5.72
C LYS A 103 -5.25 -5.80 4.36
N CYS A 104 -6.59 -5.80 4.22
CA CYS A 104 -7.29 -5.16 3.12
C CYS A 104 -8.05 -3.96 3.65
N VAL A 105 -7.95 -2.83 2.97
CA VAL A 105 -8.59 -1.59 3.39
C VAL A 105 -9.37 -1.01 2.22
N LYS A 106 -10.63 -0.64 2.48
CA LYS A 106 -11.45 0.03 1.49
C LYS A 106 -11.01 1.49 1.36
N LYS A 107 -10.85 1.97 0.13
CA LYS A 107 -10.55 3.38 -0.13
C LYS A 107 -11.70 4.25 0.35
N PRO A 108 -11.47 5.17 1.30
CA PRO A 108 -12.52 6.07 1.75
C PRO A 108 -12.73 7.20 0.73
N SER A 109 -13.94 7.75 0.70
CA SER A 109 -14.27 8.88 -0.17
C SER A 109 -13.86 10.23 0.41
N MET A 110 -13.53 10.27 1.70
CA MET A 110 -13.19 11.51 2.41
C MET A 110 -11.80 11.42 3.02
N ILE A 111 -11.04 12.51 2.88
CA ILE A 111 -9.66 12.55 3.36
C ILE A 111 -9.54 12.37 4.88
N ASN A 112 -10.49 12.90 5.65
CA ASN A 112 -10.44 12.76 7.11
C ASN A 112 -10.62 11.29 7.55
N VAL A 113 -11.39 10.51 6.80
CA VAL A 113 -11.52 9.06 7.05
C VAL A 113 -10.21 8.35 6.68
N LEU A 114 -9.59 8.75 5.58
CA LEU A 114 -8.29 8.20 5.19
C LEU A 114 -7.23 8.48 6.26
N ILE A 115 -7.18 9.70 6.79
CA ILE A 115 -6.25 10.06 7.86
C ILE A 115 -6.46 9.17 9.08
N LYS A 116 -7.71 8.96 9.48
CA LYS A 116 -8.03 8.08 10.61
C LYS A 116 -7.56 6.65 10.37
N ASN A 117 -7.82 6.12 9.17
CA ASN A 117 -7.40 4.77 8.81
C ASN A 117 -5.88 4.64 8.84
N LEU A 118 -5.17 5.63 8.31
CA LEU A 118 -3.71 5.61 8.30
C LEU A 118 -3.14 5.66 9.72
N LYS A 119 -3.73 6.46 10.61
CA LYS A 119 -3.31 6.49 12.01
C LYS A 119 -3.44 5.12 12.64
N GLU A 120 -4.53 4.42 12.39
CA GLU A 120 -4.74 3.07 12.94
C GLU A 120 -3.73 2.07 12.37
N ILE A 121 -3.54 2.06 11.04
CA ILE A 121 -2.63 1.13 10.38
C ILE A 121 -1.19 1.35 10.83
N LEU A 122 -0.78 2.59 10.94
CA LEU A 122 0.60 2.96 11.27
C LEU A 122 0.87 3.06 12.78
N ASN A 123 -0.12 2.83 13.61
CA ASN A 123 -0.02 2.93 15.07
C ASN A 123 0.41 4.34 15.53
N HIS A 124 -0.24 5.34 14.98
CA HIS A 124 0.01 6.74 15.36
C HIS A 124 -1.08 7.32 16.23
#